data_c02f74ec0b1eb5443c8b9ae24b5e3ad3
#
_entry.id   c02f74ec0b1eb5443c8b9ae24b5e3ad3
#
_cell.length_a   1.000
_cell.length_b   1.000
_cell.length_c   1.000
_cell.angle_alpha   90.00
_cell.angle_beta   90.00
_cell.angle_gamma   90.00
#
_symmetry.space_group_name_H-M   'P 1'
#
loop_
_entity.id
_entity.type
_entity.pdbx_description
1 polymer ?
#
loop_
_entity_poly.entity_id
_entity_poly.type
_entity_poly.pdbx_seq_one_letter_code
_entity_poly.pdbx_strand_id
1 'polypeptide(L)'
;MWILPLLGYLGVIVGFSFLTLAIASGLYYMSELVEEHTVLTRRLLTRLIYSIILIQILLFVFDRFPFSLSLLGIGSHIVYASNLRRFPIVKLSDPFFILSCVLVGLNHWLWFRHFSKPLPASRAASSWRQPYQINAEDMPTFTEVASYFGLCVWLVPFALFVSLSAGENVYPA
;
A
#
# COMPACT_ATOMS: atom_id res chain seq x y z
N MET A 1 32.69 14.26 -23.19
CA MET A 1 31.25 14.05 -23.45
C MET A 1 30.47 14.96 -22.50
N TRP A 2 29.94 16.07 -22.97
CA TRP A 2 29.24 17.07 -22.14
C TRP A 2 27.73 17.07 -22.39
N ILE A 3 27.29 16.67 -23.56
CA ILE A 3 25.90 16.71 -24.00
C ILE A 3 25.08 15.57 -23.38
N LEU A 4 25.65 14.38 -23.24
CA LEU A 4 24.94 13.20 -22.74
C LEU A 4 24.43 13.36 -21.28
N PRO A 5 25.23 13.90 -20.33
CA PRO A 5 24.73 14.20 -18.99
C PRO A 5 23.60 15.23 -18.99
N LEU A 6 23.70 16.24 -19.84
CA LEU A 6 22.68 17.29 -19.99
C LEU A 6 21.35 16.71 -20.48
N LEU A 7 21.42 15.79 -21.45
CA LEU A 7 20.26 15.05 -21.93
C LEU A 7 19.66 14.15 -20.83
N GLY A 8 20.51 13.57 -19.98
CA GLY A 8 20.06 12.81 -18.82
C GLY A 8 19.26 13.64 -17.82
N TYR A 9 19.77 14.83 -17.46
CA TYR A 9 19.04 15.76 -16.58
C TYR A 9 17.72 16.22 -17.19
N LEU A 10 17.70 16.53 -18.48
CA LEU A 10 16.48 16.88 -19.19
C LEU A 10 15.47 15.73 -19.15
N GLY A 11 15.92 14.50 -19.39
CA GLY A 11 15.09 13.31 -19.31
C GLY A 11 14.46 13.09 -17.93
N VAL A 12 15.22 13.31 -16.86
CA VAL A 12 14.72 13.24 -15.48
C VAL A 12 13.64 14.30 -15.22
N ILE A 13 13.87 15.54 -15.62
CA ILE A 13 12.91 16.64 -15.44
C ILE A 13 11.61 16.33 -16.19
N VAL A 14 11.71 15.96 -17.46
CA VAL A 14 10.55 15.60 -18.29
C VAL A 14 9.82 14.39 -17.72
N GLY A 15 10.54 13.33 -17.36
CA GLY A 15 9.95 12.13 -16.77
C GLY A 15 9.22 12.41 -15.45
N PHE A 16 9.81 13.20 -14.57
CA PHE A 16 9.19 13.62 -13.32
C PHE A 16 7.93 14.46 -13.55
N SER A 17 7.97 15.39 -14.51
CA SER A 17 6.82 16.20 -14.89
C SER A 17 5.68 15.33 -15.43
N PHE A 18 5.96 14.39 -16.29
CA PHE A 18 4.97 13.42 -16.80
C PHE A 18 4.37 12.57 -15.68
N LEU A 19 5.20 12.06 -14.76
CA LEU A 19 4.73 11.29 -13.62
C LEU A 19 3.79 12.12 -12.73
N THR A 20 4.16 13.36 -12.43
CA THR A 20 3.35 14.29 -11.63
C THR A 20 1.99 14.57 -12.29
N LEU A 21 1.99 14.84 -13.59
CA LEU A 21 0.76 15.05 -14.35
C LEU A 21 -0.11 13.80 -14.41
N ALA A 22 0.48 12.61 -14.55
CA ALA A 22 -0.25 11.34 -14.56
C ALA A 22 -0.92 11.07 -13.22
N ILE A 23 -0.23 11.30 -12.11
CA ILE A 23 -0.80 11.16 -10.76
C ILE A 23 -1.92 12.17 -10.54
N ALA A 24 -1.71 13.45 -10.86
CA ALA A 24 -2.71 14.50 -10.71
C ALA A 24 -3.98 14.22 -11.54
N SER A 25 -3.82 13.81 -12.79
CA SER A 25 -4.92 13.42 -13.65
C SER A 25 -5.66 12.20 -13.13
N GLY A 26 -4.95 11.18 -12.67
CA GLY A 26 -5.53 9.98 -12.08
C GLY A 26 -6.37 10.28 -10.84
N LEU A 27 -5.86 11.12 -9.94
CA LEU A 27 -6.59 11.58 -8.74
C LEU A 27 -7.84 12.37 -9.11
N TYR A 28 -7.74 13.25 -10.10
CA TYR A 28 -8.88 14.03 -10.59
C TYR A 28 -10.00 13.12 -11.13
N TYR A 29 -9.67 12.18 -12.01
CA TYR A 29 -10.65 11.23 -12.55
C TYR A 29 -11.24 10.31 -11.49
N MET A 30 -10.44 9.89 -10.50
CA MET A 30 -10.96 9.09 -9.38
C MET A 30 -11.95 9.90 -8.54
N SER A 31 -11.66 11.17 -8.25
CA SER A 31 -12.59 12.01 -7.48
C SER A 31 -13.91 12.23 -8.22
N GLU A 32 -13.86 12.51 -9.53
CA GLU A 32 -15.05 12.65 -10.38
C GLU A 32 -15.88 11.35 -10.41
N LEU A 33 -15.23 10.20 -10.52
CA LEU A 33 -15.91 8.90 -10.46
C LEU A 33 -16.63 8.68 -9.12
N VAL A 34 -16.02 9.09 -8.02
CA VAL A 34 -16.63 8.98 -6.68
C VAL A 34 -17.84 9.90 -6.54
N GLU A 35 -17.75 11.13 -7.06
CA GLU A 35 -18.84 12.11 -7.04
C GLU A 35 -20.06 11.62 -7.84
N GLU A 36 -19.83 11.13 -9.05
CA GLU A 36 -20.92 10.69 -9.93
C GLU A 36 -21.49 9.32 -9.57
N HIS A 37 -20.65 8.41 -9.06
CA HIS A 37 -20.99 7.00 -8.89
C HIS A 37 -20.69 6.48 -7.48
N THR A 38 -21.20 7.13 -6.45
CA THR A 38 -20.96 6.81 -5.02
C THR A 38 -21.24 5.35 -4.68
N VAL A 39 -22.36 4.79 -5.17
CA VAL A 39 -22.75 3.40 -4.90
C VAL A 39 -21.77 2.41 -5.56
N LEU A 40 -21.37 2.70 -6.80
CA LEU A 40 -20.40 1.88 -7.52
C LEU A 40 -19.04 1.92 -6.83
N THR A 41 -18.58 3.10 -6.44
CA THR A 41 -17.32 3.29 -5.73
C THR A 41 -17.29 2.52 -4.41
N ARG A 42 -18.36 2.59 -3.61
CA ARG A 42 -18.49 1.81 -2.38
C ARG A 42 -18.39 0.30 -2.63
N ARG A 43 -19.03 -0.21 -3.68
CA ARG A 43 -18.95 -1.64 -4.06
C ARG A 43 -17.54 -2.03 -4.49
N LEU A 44 -16.88 -1.17 -5.27
CA LEU A 44 -15.49 -1.41 -5.72
C LEU A 44 -14.52 -1.43 -4.54
N LEU A 45 -14.63 -0.46 -3.62
CA LEU A 45 -13.81 -0.42 -2.41
C LEU A 45 -14.03 -1.65 -1.52
N THR A 46 -15.28 -2.07 -1.37
CA THR A 46 -15.61 -3.29 -0.61
C THR A 46 -14.95 -4.52 -1.24
N ARG A 47 -15.08 -4.70 -2.55
CA ARG A 47 -14.42 -5.80 -3.27
C ARG A 47 -12.91 -5.75 -3.15
N LEU A 48 -12.33 -4.55 -3.25
CA LEU A 48 -10.89 -4.35 -3.11
C LEU A 48 -10.41 -4.80 -1.73
N ILE A 49 -11.10 -4.38 -0.66
CA ILE A 49 -10.75 -4.76 0.72
C ILE A 49 -10.79 -6.28 0.89
N TYR A 50 -11.86 -6.94 0.44
CA TYR A 50 -11.95 -8.40 0.54
C TYR A 50 -10.90 -9.13 -0.30
N SER A 51 -10.56 -8.60 -1.49
CA SER A 51 -9.49 -9.15 -2.32
C SER A 51 -8.13 -9.07 -1.62
N ILE A 52 -7.82 -7.94 -0.96
CA ILE A 52 -6.57 -7.79 -0.23
C ILE A 52 -6.53 -8.70 1.01
N ILE A 53 -7.64 -8.83 1.73
CA ILE A 53 -7.74 -9.79 2.86
C ILE A 53 -7.47 -11.21 2.36
N LEU A 54 -8.04 -11.60 1.23
CA LEU A 54 -7.80 -12.91 0.63
C LEU A 54 -6.33 -13.12 0.27
N ILE A 55 -5.69 -12.12 -0.35
CA ILE A 55 -4.26 -12.17 -0.67
C ILE A 55 -3.42 -12.32 0.61
N GLN A 56 -3.73 -11.58 1.67
CA GLN A 56 -3.01 -11.71 2.95
C GLN A 56 -3.18 -13.09 3.59
N ILE A 57 -4.36 -13.69 3.48
CA ILE A 57 -4.59 -15.08 3.94
C ILE A 57 -3.76 -16.06 3.11
N LEU A 58 -3.72 -15.90 1.78
CA LEU A 58 -2.91 -16.75 0.91
C LEU A 58 -1.42 -16.64 1.23
N LEU A 59 -0.91 -15.41 1.41
CA LEU A 59 0.48 -15.17 1.81
C LEU A 59 0.81 -15.80 3.18
N PHE A 60 -0.12 -15.74 4.11
CA PHE A 60 0.04 -16.40 5.41
C PHE A 60 0.14 -17.92 5.28
N VAL A 61 -0.74 -18.54 4.46
CA VAL A 61 -0.82 -19.98 4.33
C VAL A 61 0.33 -20.56 3.50
N PHE A 62 0.66 -19.92 2.36
CA PHE A 62 1.64 -20.45 1.40
C PHE A 62 3.06 -19.94 1.68
N ASP A 63 3.22 -18.65 1.98
CA ASP A 63 4.53 -18.02 2.16
C ASP A 63 4.96 -17.94 3.64
N ARG A 64 4.19 -18.56 4.54
CA ARG A 64 4.49 -18.64 5.99
C ARG A 64 4.78 -17.28 6.62
N PHE A 65 4.02 -16.27 6.25
CA PHE A 65 4.14 -14.95 6.87
C PHE A 65 3.87 -15.00 8.37
N PRO A 66 4.47 -14.12 9.17
CA PRO A 66 4.31 -14.12 10.62
C PRO A 66 2.84 -13.88 11.00
N PHE A 67 2.29 -14.77 11.82
CA PHE A 67 0.88 -14.75 12.22
C PHE A 67 0.44 -13.40 12.80
N SER A 68 1.26 -12.82 13.68
CA SER A 68 0.93 -11.55 14.33
C SER A 68 0.79 -10.37 13.36
N LEU A 69 1.67 -10.29 12.36
CA LEU A 69 1.62 -9.22 11.34
C LEU A 69 0.49 -9.45 10.34
N SER A 70 0.24 -10.69 9.96
CA SER A 70 -0.89 -11.06 9.09
C SER A 70 -2.22 -10.77 9.76
N LEU A 71 -2.36 -11.09 11.04
CA LEU A 71 -3.55 -10.80 11.82
C LEU A 71 -3.77 -9.27 11.95
N LEU A 72 -2.71 -8.50 12.19
CA LEU A 72 -2.77 -7.05 12.23
C LEU A 72 -3.21 -6.48 10.87
N GLY A 73 -2.65 -6.98 9.78
CA GLY A 73 -3.01 -6.57 8.42
C GLY A 73 -4.48 -6.81 8.11
N ILE A 74 -4.98 -8.02 8.38
CA ILE A 74 -6.39 -8.39 8.18
C ILE A 74 -7.30 -7.54 9.08
N GLY A 75 -6.94 -7.40 10.37
CA GLY A 75 -7.69 -6.58 11.32
C GLY A 75 -7.78 -5.12 10.88
N SER A 76 -6.70 -4.57 10.36
CA SER A 76 -6.67 -3.22 9.79
C SER A 76 -7.65 -3.05 8.63
N HIS A 77 -7.72 -4.02 7.72
CA HIS A 77 -8.65 -4.00 6.59
C HIS A 77 -10.12 -4.12 7.03
N ILE A 78 -10.40 -4.82 8.12
CA ILE A 78 -11.74 -4.85 8.73
C ILE A 78 -12.11 -3.47 9.27
N VAL A 79 -11.18 -2.78 9.91
CA VAL A 79 -11.39 -1.40 10.37
C VAL A 79 -11.61 -0.45 9.19
N TYR A 80 -10.86 -0.59 8.10
CA TYR A 80 -11.08 0.18 6.87
C TYR A 80 -12.47 -0.08 6.29
N ALA A 81 -12.93 -1.32 6.29
CA ALA A 81 -14.28 -1.68 5.85
C ALA A 81 -15.37 -1.03 6.73
N SER A 82 -15.11 -0.82 8.03
CA SER A 82 -16.03 -0.14 8.93
C SER A 82 -16.26 1.32 8.53
N ASN A 83 -15.26 2.00 8.01
CA ASN A 83 -15.40 3.37 7.49
C ASN A 83 -16.32 3.44 6.27
N LEU A 84 -16.37 2.37 5.45
CA LEU A 84 -17.27 2.30 4.30
C LEU A 84 -18.75 2.25 4.66
N ARG A 85 -19.09 1.85 5.88
CA ARG A 85 -20.50 1.83 6.32
C ARG A 85 -21.12 3.22 6.36
N ARG A 86 -20.31 4.24 6.63
CA ARG A 86 -20.71 5.65 6.69
C ARG A 86 -20.38 6.45 5.43
N PHE A 87 -19.80 5.79 4.43
CA PHE A 87 -19.47 6.41 3.15
C PHE A 87 -20.75 6.95 2.45
N PRO A 88 -20.75 8.15 1.85
CA PRO A 88 -19.61 9.03 1.60
C PRO A 88 -19.29 10.03 2.73
N ILE A 89 -20.10 10.12 3.77
CA ILE A 89 -19.96 11.13 4.82
C ILE A 89 -19.20 10.54 6.01
N VAL A 90 -17.88 10.69 5.99
CA VAL A 90 -17.02 10.31 7.12
C VAL A 90 -16.40 11.57 7.71
N LYS A 91 -16.65 11.83 8.98
CA LYS A 91 -16.01 12.94 9.69
C LYS A 91 -14.55 12.60 9.96
N LEU A 92 -13.63 13.50 9.66
CA LEU A 92 -12.19 13.34 9.95
C LEU A 92 -11.91 13.14 11.45
N SER A 93 -12.81 13.63 12.30
CA SER A 93 -12.76 13.42 13.76
C SER A 93 -13.37 12.09 14.23
N ASP A 94 -13.85 11.24 13.33
CA ASP A 94 -14.40 9.94 13.71
C ASP A 94 -13.25 9.05 14.26
N PRO A 95 -13.43 8.43 15.44
CA PRO A 95 -12.41 7.58 16.04
C PRO A 95 -12.00 6.41 15.14
N PHE A 96 -12.91 5.88 14.32
CA PHE A 96 -12.58 4.84 13.34
C PHE A 96 -11.67 5.34 12.21
N PHE A 97 -11.82 6.59 11.79
CA PHE A 97 -10.93 7.20 10.80
C PHE A 97 -9.53 7.40 11.38
N ILE A 98 -9.43 7.97 12.59
CA ILE A 98 -8.15 8.17 13.29
C ILE A 98 -7.46 6.83 13.54
N LEU A 99 -8.20 5.81 13.97
CA LEU A 99 -7.69 4.46 14.17
C LEU A 99 -7.14 3.87 12.85
N SER A 100 -7.83 4.10 11.73
CA SER A 100 -7.38 3.66 10.42
C SER A 100 -6.03 4.30 10.04
N CYS A 101 -5.86 5.60 10.27
CA CYS A 101 -4.60 6.30 10.00
C CYS A 101 -3.45 5.75 10.86
N VAL A 102 -3.68 5.50 12.15
CA VAL A 102 -2.70 4.89 13.05
C VAL A 102 -2.33 3.48 12.58
N LEU A 103 -3.33 2.68 12.18
CA LEU A 103 -3.11 1.31 11.68
C LEU A 103 -2.30 1.28 10.39
N VAL A 104 -2.50 2.22 9.47
CA VAL A 104 -1.68 2.34 8.25
C VAL A 104 -0.20 2.55 8.61
N GLY A 105 0.08 3.53 9.47
CA GLY A 105 1.44 3.82 9.93
C GLY A 105 2.07 2.65 10.67
N LEU A 106 1.30 2.00 11.53
CA LEU A 106 1.76 0.83 12.30
C LEU A 106 2.05 -0.37 11.39
N ASN A 107 1.17 -0.67 10.44
CA ASN A 107 1.40 -1.71 9.44
C ASN A 107 2.65 -1.41 8.62
N HIS A 108 2.80 -0.19 8.12
CA HIS A 108 3.98 0.21 7.36
C HIS A 108 5.26 -0.01 8.16
N TRP A 109 5.31 0.50 9.39
CA TRP A 109 6.49 0.40 10.25
C TRP A 109 6.84 -1.05 10.62
N LEU A 110 5.86 -1.86 11.01
CA LEU A 110 6.08 -3.24 11.42
C LEU A 110 6.50 -4.14 10.24
N TRP A 111 5.87 -3.97 9.08
CA TRP A 111 6.26 -4.71 7.88
C TRP A 111 7.62 -4.27 7.35
N PHE A 112 7.91 -2.98 7.37
CA PHE A 112 9.25 -2.48 7.04
C PHE A 112 10.30 -3.09 7.95
N ARG A 113 10.07 -3.10 9.25
CA ARG A 113 10.95 -3.74 10.24
C ARG A 113 11.09 -5.24 9.99
N HIS A 114 10.02 -5.92 9.58
CA HIS A 114 10.05 -7.35 9.27
C HIS A 114 10.93 -7.65 8.06
N PHE A 115 10.76 -6.93 6.97
CA PHE A 115 11.54 -7.11 5.73
C PHE A 115 12.99 -6.59 5.86
N SER A 116 13.26 -5.68 6.78
CA SER A 116 14.61 -5.13 7.02
C SER A 116 15.44 -5.97 7.99
N LYS A 117 14.93 -7.08 8.53
CA LYS A 117 15.69 -7.94 9.43
C LYS A 117 16.87 -8.58 8.69
N PRO A 118 18.11 -8.46 9.20
CA PRO A 118 19.24 -9.19 8.66
C PRO A 118 19.02 -10.70 8.83
N LEU A 119 19.61 -11.48 7.94
CA LEU A 119 19.62 -12.95 8.03
C LEU A 119 20.10 -13.39 9.42
N PRO A 120 19.46 -14.39 10.05
CA PRO A 120 19.93 -14.95 11.31
C PRO A 120 21.39 -15.35 11.20
N ALA A 121 22.19 -15.03 12.23
CA ALA A 121 23.62 -15.31 12.28
C ALA A 121 23.97 -16.79 12.03
N SER A 122 23.04 -17.72 12.31
CA SER A 122 23.16 -19.15 11.99
C SER A 122 23.22 -19.44 10.48
N ARG A 123 22.54 -18.65 9.66
CA ARG A 123 22.63 -18.76 8.18
C ARG A 123 23.84 -18.03 7.64
N ALA A 124 24.25 -16.92 8.24
CA ALA A 124 25.49 -16.21 7.89
C ALA A 124 26.72 -17.06 8.22
N ALA A 125 26.75 -17.79 9.32
CA ALA A 125 27.88 -18.64 9.73
C ALA A 125 28.07 -19.86 8.82
N SER A 126 26.99 -20.38 8.20
CA SER A 126 27.10 -21.47 7.21
C SER A 126 27.64 -21.01 5.86
N SER A 127 27.59 -19.71 5.58
CA SER A 127 28.07 -19.14 4.32
C SER A 127 29.59 -19.02 4.23
N TRP A 128 30.32 -19.09 5.37
CA TRP A 128 31.80 -19.07 5.37
C TRP A 128 32.41 -20.31 4.76
N ARG A 129 31.66 -21.43 4.72
CA ARG A 129 32.11 -22.68 4.12
C ARG A 129 31.82 -22.80 2.61
N GLN A 130 30.85 -22.05 2.11
CA GLN A 130 30.52 -22.01 0.67
C GLN A 130 30.10 -20.58 0.27
N PRO A 131 31.04 -19.74 -0.19
CA PRO A 131 30.74 -18.34 -0.53
C PRO A 131 29.76 -18.17 -1.70
N TYR A 132 29.35 -19.24 -2.38
CA TYR A 132 28.58 -19.20 -3.63
C TYR A 132 27.16 -19.77 -3.56
N GLN A 133 26.69 -20.18 -2.37
CA GLN A 133 25.32 -20.66 -2.21
C GLN A 133 24.61 -19.97 -1.03
N ILE A 134 24.58 -18.66 -1.02
CA ILE A 134 23.43 -17.98 -0.44
C ILE A 134 22.37 -18.12 -1.54
N ASN A 135 21.40 -19.02 -1.32
CA ASN A 135 20.24 -19.09 -2.17
C ASN A 135 19.54 -17.73 -2.04
N ALA A 136 19.78 -16.84 -2.99
CA ALA A 136 19.08 -15.57 -3.13
C ALA A 136 17.57 -15.81 -3.32
N GLU A 137 17.18 -17.05 -3.58
CA GLU A 137 15.79 -17.53 -3.70
C GLU A 137 14.98 -17.46 -2.41
N ASP A 138 15.64 -17.43 -1.23
CA ASP A 138 14.94 -17.38 0.07
C ASP A 138 14.66 -15.93 0.55
N MET A 139 15.16 -14.92 -0.14
CA MET A 139 14.94 -13.52 0.24
C MET A 139 14.00 -12.84 -0.75
N PRO A 140 12.97 -12.16 -0.26
CA PRO A 140 12.07 -11.42 -1.14
C PRO A 140 12.86 -10.33 -1.88
N THR A 141 12.63 -10.23 -3.18
CA THR A 141 13.23 -9.20 -4.03
C THR A 141 12.66 -7.83 -3.69
N PHE A 142 13.38 -6.77 -4.05
CA PHE A 142 12.87 -5.39 -3.87
C PHE A 142 11.49 -5.20 -4.51
N THR A 143 11.28 -5.78 -5.68
CA THR A 143 9.99 -5.70 -6.39
C THR A 143 8.87 -6.36 -5.61
N GLU A 144 9.11 -7.52 -5.01
CA GLU A 144 8.13 -8.23 -4.19
C GLU A 144 7.78 -7.45 -2.92
N VAL A 145 8.78 -6.92 -2.23
CA VAL A 145 8.58 -6.08 -1.05
C VAL A 145 7.81 -4.80 -1.39
N ALA A 146 8.22 -4.11 -2.46
CA ALA A 146 7.54 -2.89 -2.92
C ALA A 146 6.10 -3.17 -3.34
N SER A 147 5.85 -4.28 -4.02
CA SER A 147 4.50 -4.71 -4.42
C SER A 147 3.63 -5.03 -3.21
N TYR A 148 4.18 -5.69 -2.20
CA TYR A 148 3.47 -5.95 -0.94
C TYR A 148 3.05 -4.65 -0.26
N PHE A 149 3.96 -3.68 -0.10
CA PHE A 149 3.64 -2.38 0.47
C PHE A 149 2.59 -1.63 -0.35
N GLY A 150 2.75 -1.59 -1.66
CA GLY A 150 1.81 -0.92 -2.55
C GLY A 150 0.40 -1.52 -2.49
N LEU A 151 0.28 -2.83 -2.58
CA LEU A 151 -1.02 -3.51 -2.65
C LEU A 151 -1.64 -3.81 -1.28
N CYS A 152 -0.85 -4.34 -0.34
CA CYS A 152 -1.38 -4.83 0.93
C CYS A 152 -1.37 -3.80 2.06
N VAL A 153 -0.56 -2.76 1.98
CA VAL A 153 -0.46 -1.73 3.03
C VAL A 153 -1.10 -0.42 2.61
N TRP A 154 -0.83 0.08 1.42
CA TRP A 154 -1.20 1.44 1.01
C TRP A 154 -2.40 1.54 0.08
N LEU A 155 -2.70 0.53 -0.72
CA LEU A 155 -3.73 0.62 -1.77
C LEU A 155 -5.11 0.97 -1.21
N VAL A 156 -5.58 0.25 -0.21
CA VAL A 156 -6.91 0.47 0.38
C VAL A 156 -6.98 1.79 1.15
N PRO A 157 -6.04 2.12 2.05
CA PRO A 157 -6.03 3.41 2.72
C PRO A 157 -5.98 4.60 1.76
N PHE A 158 -5.18 4.51 0.71
CA PHE A 158 -5.07 5.55 -0.30
C PHE A 158 -6.37 5.72 -1.10
N ALA A 159 -6.98 4.62 -1.54
CA ALA A 159 -8.25 4.63 -2.24
C ALA A 159 -9.39 5.19 -1.37
N LEU A 160 -9.43 4.83 -0.08
CA LEU A 160 -10.35 5.40 0.89
C LEU A 160 -10.15 6.90 1.07
N PHE A 161 -8.92 7.34 1.24
CA PHE A 161 -8.59 8.76 1.43
C PHE A 161 -9.05 9.60 0.25
N VAL A 162 -8.75 9.18 -0.98
CA VAL A 162 -9.18 9.87 -2.21
C VAL A 162 -10.71 9.90 -2.30
N SER A 163 -11.36 8.79 -2.00
CA SER A 163 -12.82 8.68 -2.04
C SER A 163 -13.52 9.57 -1.01
N LEU A 164 -12.96 9.70 0.19
CA LEU A 164 -13.49 10.55 1.24
C LEU A 164 -13.26 12.04 0.94
N SER A 165 -12.09 12.40 0.39
CA SER A 165 -11.80 13.77 -0.03
C SER A 165 -12.76 14.25 -1.13
N ALA A 166 -13.14 13.37 -2.05
CA ALA A 166 -14.15 13.68 -3.06
C ALA A 166 -15.55 13.88 -2.44
N GLY A 167 -15.92 13.02 -1.49
CA GLY A 167 -17.22 13.11 -0.79
C GLY A 167 -17.42 14.43 -0.04
N GLU A 168 -16.38 15.02 0.54
CA GLU A 168 -16.46 16.32 1.21
C GLU A 168 -16.81 17.48 0.27
N ASN A 169 -16.40 17.40 -0.99
CA ASN A 169 -16.71 18.42 -1.99
C ASN A 169 -18.17 18.39 -2.45
N VAL A 170 -18.81 17.22 -2.38
CA VAL A 170 -20.22 17.03 -2.83
C VAL A 170 -21.21 17.40 -1.73
N TYR A 171 -20.85 17.18 -0.47
CA TYR A 171 -21.71 17.45 0.69
C TYR A 171 -20.98 18.35 1.69
N PRO A 172 -20.89 19.67 1.42
CA PRO A 172 -20.38 20.59 2.42
C PRO A 172 -21.25 20.54 3.67
N ALA A 173 -20.61 20.39 4.79
CA ALA A 173 -21.26 20.27 6.11
C ALA A 173 -22.08 21.50 6.48
#